data_f8063d887386b780ee2aff37210e0da4
#
_entry.id   f8063d887386b780ee2aff37210e0da4
#
_cell.length_a   1.000
_cell.length_b   1.000
_cell.length_c   1.000
_cell.angle_alpha   90.00
_cell.angle_beta   90.00
_cell.angle_gamma   90.00
#
_symmetry.space_group_name_H-M   'P 1'
#
loop_
_entity.id
_entity.type
_entity.pdbx_description
1 polymer ?
#
loop_
_entity_poly.entity_id
_entity_poly.type
_entity_poly.pdbx_seq_one_letter_code
_entity_poly.pdbx_strand_id
1 'polypeptide(L)'
;SERENRRVSANETPAGPVAADTIEPGMKRRLFWLSNLAIFMIGLGFAVRANIAADLQGDIFNLLDLARSASMVGEVIGATFIGFALTLLFGSALLDRVGMKVMLLFAAVGYLAGSVMVIAAALMEASSSAYWLVYGGLLLTGLGWGAVEAGTNPLVAAIYPDEKTHRLNILHAWWPAGIVAGGLLGLALGALSLPWELNLLILILPAVVLAALVATAKFPVTERVAAGVGYGEMFREIGRSPGFLIWFFAMMMTATSELAPGQWVDLALSNVVGMQGIILLVYVSALMFVMRHFAGPLAERVSPVGLLWFSSLFAAIGLYSLSVASSPLPAFIAATIWG
;
A
#
# COMPACT_ATOMS: atom_id res chain seq x y z
N SER A 1 58.14 -18.26 0.10
CA SER A 1 56.93 -18.97 0.55
C SER A 1 55.94 -18.10 1.32
N GLU A 2 56.35 -16.99 1.96
CA GLU A 2 55.42 -16.09 2.67
C GLU A 2 54.87 -14.94 1.80
N ARG A 3 55.41 -14.71 0.63
CA ARG A 3 54.92 -13.69 -0.32
C ARG A 3 53.82 -14.19 -1.27
N GLU A 4 53.59 -15.46 -1.37
CA GLU A 4 52.56 -16.08 -2.20
C GLU A 4 51.19 -16.17 -1.50
N ASN A 5 51.20 -16.24 -0.15
CA ASN A 5 50.01 -16.30 0.68
C ASN A 5 49.32 -14.93 0.92
N ARG A 6 49.90 -13.80 0.51
CA ARG A 6 49.29 -12.46 0.62
C ARG A 6 48.60 -11.98 -0.66
N ARG A 7 48.59 -12.77 -1.75
CA ARG A 7 47.89 -12.43 -3.00
C ARG A 7 46.56 -13.15 -3.22
N VAL A 8 46.11 -14.01 -2.28
CA VAL A 8 44.89 -14.79 -2.43
C VAL A 8 43.68 -14.12 -1.73
N SER A 9 43.87 -12.97 -1.01
CA SER A 9 42.80 -12.31 -0.27
C SER A 9 42.16 -11.07 -0.94
N ALA A 10 42.37 -10.90 -2.25
CA ALA A 10 41.86 -9.72 -2.99
C ALA A 10 41.07 -10.06 -4.27
N ASN A 11 40.38 -11.21 -4.27
CA ASN A 11 39.36 -11.50 -5.27
C ASN A 11 38.08 -11.89 -4.52
N GLU A 12 37.42 -10.91 -3.87
CA GLU A 12 36.01 -11.04 -3.55
C GLU A 12 35.28 -11.09 -4.89
N THR A 13 35.05 -12.29 -5.39
CA THR A 13 34.04 -12.55 -6.42
C THR A 13 32.77 -11.86 -5.97
N PRO A 14 32.08 -11.06 -6.79
CA PRO A 14 30.81 -10.47 -6.40
C PRO A 14 29.94 -11.60 -5.87
N ALA A 15 29.53 -11.50 -4.61
CA ALA A 15 28.77 -12.52 -3.90
C ALA A 15 27.60 -12.90 -4.80
N GLY A 16 27.54 -14.15 -5.21
CA GLY A 16 26.45 -14.68 -6.02
C GLY A 16 25.08 -14.44 -5.33
N PRO A 17 23.98 -14.66 -6.03
CA PRO A 17 22.64 -14.41 -5.49
C PRO A 17 22.45 -15.15 -4.18
N VAL A 18 22.12 -14.40 -3.11
CA VAL A 18 21.94 -14.92 -1.75
C VAL A 18 20.64 -15.71 -1.71
N ALA A 19 20.70 -17.01 -1.49
CA ALA A 19 19.51 -17.83 -1.30
C ALA A 19 18.86 -17.53 0.07
N ALA A 20 17.54 -17.62 0.16
CA ALA A 20 16.80 -17.21 1.36
C ALA A 20 17.06 -18.09 2.59
N ASP A 21 17.42 -19.37 2.39
CA ASP A 21 17.81 -20.33 3.43
C ASP A 21 19.16 -20.00 4.09
N THR A 22 20.05 -19.28 3.37
CA THR A 22 21.35 -18.85 3.88
C THR A 22 21.30 -17.56 4.69
N ILE A 23 20.12 -16.92 4.80
CA ILE A 23 19.95 -15.68 5.56
C ILE A 23 19.88 -15.98 7.06
N GLU A 24 20.72 -15.29 7.83
CA GLU A 24 20.72 -15.40 9.29
C GLU A 24 19.35 -15.01 9.90
N PRO A 25 18.92 -15.68 11.00
CA PRO A 25 17.63 -15.40 11.64
C PRO A 25 17.41 -13.93 12.02
N GLY A 26 18.47 -13.23 12.46
CA GLY A 26 18.44 -11.82 12.78
C GLY A 26 18.11 -10.95 11.56
N MET A 27 18.67 -11.27 10.41
CA MET A 27 18.39 -10.59 9.15
C MET A 27 16.99 -10.90 8.62
N LYS A 28 16.49 -12.14 8.72
CA LYS A 28 15.11 -12.51 8.37
C LYS A 28 14.11 -11.66 9.17
N ARG A 29 14.32 -11.53 10.49
CA ARG A 29 13.48 -10.70 11.35
C ARG A 29 13.56 -9.22 10.95
N ARG A 30 14.74 -8.70 10.64
CA ARG A 30 14.92 -7.31 10.16
C ARG A 30 14.18 -7.06 8.85
N LEU A 31 14.29 -7.95 7.87
CA LEU A 31 13.60 -7.87 6.59
C LEU A 31 12.07 -7.93 6.76
N PHE A 32 11.58 -8.75 7.68
CA PHE A 32 10.16 -8.82 7.99
C PHE A 32 9.63 -7.51 8.60
N TRP A 33 10.32 -6.93 9.58
CA TRP A 33 9.93 -5.64 10.16
C TRP A 33 10.03 -4.48 9.18
N LEU A 34 11.03 -4.48 8.31
CA LEU A 34 11.15 -3.54 7.20
C LEU A 34 9.94 -3.65 6.24
N SER A 35 9.52 -4.88 5.90
CA SER A 35 8.35 -5.12 5.08
C SER A 35 7.07 -4.62 5.76
N ASN A 36 6.91 -4.88 7.07
CA ASN A 36 5.79 -4.38 7.85
C ASN A 36 5.75 -2.84 7.88
N LEU A 37 6.91 -2.17 8.04
CA LEU A 37 7.00 -0.71 7.96
C LEU A 37 6.61 -0.19 6.58
N ALA A 38 7.02 -0.86 5.51
CA ALA A 38 6.66 -0.47 4.15
C ALA A 38 5.14 -0.58 3.92
N ILE A 39 4.50 -1.67 4.36
CA ILE A 39 3.04 -1.85 4.29
C ILE A 39 2.31 -0.84 5.20
N PHE A 40 2.83 -0.56 6.39
CA PHE A 40 2.29 0.48 7.28
C PHE A 40 2.34 1.87 6.62
N MET A 41 3.45 2.21 5.97
CA MET A 41 3.62 3.48 5.24
C MET A 41 2.59 3.66 4.13
N ILE A 42 2.29 2.61 3.36
CA ILE A 42 1.25 2.72 2.32
C ILE A 42 -0.16 2.87 2.91
N GLY A 43 -0.42 2.27 4.08
CA GLY A 43 -1.65 2.49 4.85
C GLY A 43 -1.77 3.93 5.36
N LEU A 44 -0.69 4.50 5.91
CA LEU A 44 -0.62 5.93 6.24
C LEU A 44 -0.96 6.80 5.04
N GLY A 45 -0.34 6.54 3.88
CA GLY A 45 -0.58 7.27 2.65
C GLY A 45 -2.02 7.18 2.17
N PHE A 46 -2.69 6.05 2.39
CA PHE A 46 -4.10 5.88 2.08
C PHE A 46 -4.98 6.82 2.92
N ALA A 47 -4.77 6.86 4.25
CA ALA A 47 -5.51 7.74 5.15
C ALA A 47 -5.19 9.22 4.91
N VAL A 48 -3.94 9.57 4.67
CA VAL A 48 -3.53 10.96 4.36
C VAL A 48 -4.28 11.47 3.12
N ARG A 49 -4.36 10.69 2.04
CA ARG A 49 -5.11 11.09 0.83
C ARG A 49 -6.60 11.31 1.12
N ALA A 50 -7.21 10.45 1.93
CA ALA A 50 -8.60 10.62 2.33
C ALA A 50 -8.79 11.89 3.16
N ASN A 51 -7.89 12.17 4.10
CA ASN A 51 -7.93 13.37 4.94
C ASN A 51 -7.83 14.67 4.14
N ILE A 52 -6.89 14.76 3.19
CA ILE A 52 -6.59 16.01 2.46
C ILE A 52 -7.47 16.23 1.22
N ALA A 53 -8.36 15.29 0.87
CA ALA A 53 -9.16 15.37 -0.35
C ALA A 53 -10.05 16.62 -0.41
N ALA A 54 -10.70 16.96 0.70
CA ALA A 54 -11.56 18.13 0.80
C ALA A 54 -10.74 19.44 0.78
N ASP A 55 -9.58 19.46 1.42
CA ASP A 55 -8.67 20.61 1.45
C ASP A 55 -8.10 20.89 0.07
N LEU A 56 -7.65 19.85 -0.65
CA LEU A 56 -7.22 19.98 -2.06
C LEU A 56 -8.32 20.57 -2.94
N GLN A 57 -9.57 20.12 -2.73
CA GLN A 57 -10.71 20.69 -3.45
C GLN A 57 -10.92 22.15 -3.09
N GLY A 58 -10.93 22.52 -1.81
CA GLY A 58 -11.19 23.86 -1.32
C GLY A 58 -10.12 24.86 -1.72
N ASP A 59 -8.86 24.53 -1.41
CA ASP A 59 -7.76 25.49 -1.46
C ASP A 59 -7.09 25.60 -2.83
N ILE A 60 -7.20 24.55 -3.67
CA ILE A 60 -6.57 24.54 -4.99
C ILE A 60 -7.61 24.46 -6.11
N PHE A 61 -8.46 23.42 -6.11
CA PHE A 61 -9.25 23.10 -7.29
C PHE A 61 -10.48 24.00 -7.46
N ASN A 62 -11.15 24.40 -6.36
CA ASN A 62 -12.24 25.38 -6.42
C ASN A 62 -11.78 26.74 -6.95
N LEU A 63 -10.56 27.13 -6.61
CA LEU A 63 -9.96 28.38 -7.08
C LEU A 63 -9.53 28.32 -8.55
N LEU A 64 -9.24 27.12 -9.05
CA LEU A 64 -8.83 26.89 -10.43
C LEU A 64 -10.04 26.74 -11.37
N ASP A 65 -10.99 25.87 -11.01
CA ASP A 65 -12.23 25.63 -11.78
C ASP A 65 -13.30 25.02 -10.84
N LEU A 66 -14.17 25.87 -10.32
CA LEU A 66 -15.22 25.46 -9.39
C LEU A 66 -16.15 24.36 -9.96
N ALA A 67 -16.45 24.43 -11.27
CA ALA A 67 -17.36 23.48 -11.90
C ALA A 67 -16.75 22.08 -12.04
N ARG A 68 -15.42 22.00 -12.16
CA ARG A 68 -14.68 20.75 -12.35
C ARG A 68 -13.98 20.28 -11.07
N SER A 69 -13.98 21.06 -10.01
CA SER A 69 -13.17 20.79 -8.80
C SER A 69 -13.37 19.37 -8.23
N ALA A 70 -14.60 18.88 -8.15
CA ALA A 70 -14.89 17.54 -7.70
C ALA A 70 -14.32 16.44 -8.62
N SER A 71 -14.36 16.65 -9.95
CA SER A 71 -13.74 15.71 -10.88
C SER A 71 -12.22 15.77 -10.82
N MET A 72 -11.63 16.94 -10.56
CA MET A 72 -10.18 17.09 -10.37
C MET A 72 -9.68 16.34 -9.13
N VAL A 73 -10.44 16.34 -8.02
CA VAL A 73 -10.16 15.46 -6.86
C VAL A 73 -10.14 14.00 -7.30
N GLY A 74 -11.15 13.56 -8.07
CA GLY A 74 -11.24 12.22 -8.60
C GLY A 74 -10.04 11.84 -9.47
N GLU A 75 -9.63 12.73 -10.34
CA GLU A 75 -8.51 12.54 -11.26
C GLU A 75 -7.18 12.38 -10.49
N VAL A 76 -6.89 13.22 -9.49
CA VAL A 76 -5.63 13.16 -8.75
C VAL A 76 -5.58 11.98 -7.77
N ILE A 77 -6.69 11.63 -7.13
CA ILE A 77 -6.77 10.40 -6.32
C ILE A 77 -6.66 9.17 -7.22
N GLY A 78 -7.36 9.18 -8.36
CA GLY A 78 -7.29 8.14 -9.37
C GLY A 78 -5.87 7.91 -9.91
N ALA A 79 -5.07 8.98 -10.05
CA ALA A 79 -3.68 8.87 -10.45
C ALA A 79 -2.85 7.98 -9.51
N THR A 80 -3.14 8.00 -8.20
CA THR A 80 -2.49 7.08 -7.25
C THR A 80 -2.78 5.61 -7.58
N PHE A 81 -4.04 5.29 -7.88
CA PHE A 81 -4.41 3.92 -8.23
C PHE A 81 -3.84 3.49 -9.60
N ILE A 82 -3.74 4.42 -10.55
CA ILE A 82 -3.04 4.19 -11.83
C ILE A 82 -1.58 3.85 -11.57
N GLY A 83 -0.88 4.66 -10.77
CA GLY A 83 0.51 4.41 -10.41
C GLY A 83 0.70 3.06 -9.70
N PHE A 84 -0.17 2.75 -8.74
CA PHE A 84 -0.21 1.45 -8.04
C PHE A 84 -0.36 0.28 -9.03
N ALA A 85 -1.37 0.33 -9.89
CA ALA A 85 -1.63 -0.74 -10.85
C ALA A 85 -0.48 -0.92 -11.86
N LEU A 86 0.08 0.18 -12.38
CA LEU A 86 1.21 0.14 -13.32
C LEU A 86 2.44 -0.52 -12.69
N THR A 87 2.81 -0.09 -11.48
CA THR A 87 4.01 -0.68 -10.83
C THR A 87 3.74 -2.10 -10.37
N LEU A 88 2.54 -2.42 -9.89
CA LEU A 88 2.23 -3.79 -9.50
C LEU A 88 2.28 -4.73 -10.72
N LEU A 89 1.70 -4.32 -11.84
CA LEU A 89 1.67 -5.14 -13.07
C LEU A 89 3.07 -5.30 -13.70
N PHE A 90 3.74 -4.20 -13.96
CA PHE A 90 5.03 -4.21 -14.66
C PHE A 90 6.20 -4.44 -13.70
N GLY A 91 6.17 -3.86 -12.51
CA GLY A 91 7.21 -4.00 -11.50
C GLY A 91 7.32 -5.42 -10.97
N SER A 92 6.19 -6.10 -10.72
CA SER A 92 6.21 -7.52 -10.32
C SER A 92 6.83 -8.41 -11.40
N ALA A 93 6.50 -8.15 -12.68
CA ALA A 93 7.09 -8.88 -13.80
C ALA A 93 8.60 -8.64 -13.94
N LEU A 94 9.08 -7.45 -13.58
CA LEU A 94 10.48 -7.05 -13.69
C LEU A 94 11.28 -7.25 -12.39
N LEU A 95 10.62 -7.67 -11.30
CA LEU A 95 11.19 -7.76 -9.96
C LEU A 95 12.53 -8.50 -9.92
N ASP A 96 12.61 -9.61 -10.65
CA ASP A 96 13.82 -10.46 -10.66
C ASP A 96 15.02 -9.83 -11.37
N ARG A 97 14.77 -8.84 -12.27
CA ARG A 97 15.84 -8.08 -12.94
C ARG A 97 16.25 -6.87 -12.11
N VAL A 98 15.27 -6.19 -11.52
CA VAL A 98 15.47 -4.96 -10.75
C VAL A 98 15.95 -5.27 -9.34
N GLY A 99 15.42 -6.34 -8.74
CA GLY A 99 15.66 -6.74 -7.36
C GLY A 99 14.75 -6.05 -6.34
N MET A 100 14.38 -6.79 -5.29
CA MET A 100 13.50 -6.30 -4.22
C MET A 100 14.04 -5.05 -3.52
N LYS A 101 15.37 -4.96 -3.35
CA LYS A 101 16.03 -3.79 -2.74
C LYS A 101 15.78 -2.51 -3.53
N VAL A 102 15.99 -2.54 -4.84
CA VAL A 102 15.80 -1.37 -5.71
C VAL A 102 14.32 -0.99 -5.76
N MET A 103 13.43 -1.98 -5.80
CA MET A 103 11.98 -1.75 -5.78
C MET A 103 11.53 -1.02 -4.52
N LEU A 104 12.01 -1.43 -3.35
CA LEU A 104 11.67 -0.77 -2.07
C LEU A 104 12.34 0.60 -1.89
N LEU A 105 13.55 0.81 -2.45
CA LEU A 105 14.15 2.14 -2.51
C LEU A 105 13.35 3.08 -3.40
N PHE A 106 12.92 2.59 -4.57
CA PHE A 106 12.03 3.34 -5.47
C PHE A 106 10.72 3.72 -4.77
N ALA A 107 10.14 2.81 -3.98
CA ALA A 107 8.95 3.10 -3.17
C ALA A 107 9.20 4.25 -2.18
N ALA A 108 10.27 4.19 -1.41
CA ALA A 108 10.61 5.23 -0.43
C ALA A 108 10.83 6.59 -1.12
N VAL A 109 11.58 6.63 -2.22
CA VAL A 109 11.80 7.84 -3.02
C VAL A 109 10.48 8.37 -3.61
N GLY A 110 9.62 7.47 -4.11
CA GLY A 110 8.30 7.83 -4.65
C GLY A 110 7.42 8.52 -3.61
N TYR A 111 7.38 8.00 -2.39
CA TYR A 111 6.64 8.65 -1.29
C TYR A 111 7.25 9.98 -0.87
N LEU A 112 8.59 10.07 -0.78
CA LEU A 112 9.27 11.33 -0.45
C LEU A 112 9.02 12.40 -1.51
N ALA A 113 9.35 12.10 -2.76
CA ALA A 113 9.23 13.06 -3.85
C ALA A 113 7.76 13.43 -4.12
N GLY A 114 6.86 12.44 -4.08
CA GLY A 114 5.43 12.68 -4.26
C GLY A 114 4.85 13.57 -3.18
N SER A 115 5.18 13.34 -1.89
CA SER A 115 4.74 14.21 -0.79
C SER A 115 5.29 15.64 -0.93
N VAL A 116 6.56 15.79 -1.28
CA VAL A 116 7.18 17.11 -1.51
C VAL A 116 6.49 17.84 -2.68
N MET A 117 6.14 17.15 -3.77
CA MET A 117 5.42 17.76 -4.89
C MET A 117 4.05 18.29 -4.48
N VAL A 118 3.29 17.53 -3.68
CA VAL A 118 1.96 17.98 -3.20
C VAL A 118 2.10 19.15 -2.23
N ILE A 119 3.08 19.12 -1.32
CA ILE A 119 3.39 20.27 -0.44
C ILE A 119 3.77 21.51 -1.28
N ALA A 120 4.63 21.34 -2.29
CA ALA A 120 5.01 22.45 -3.16
C ALA A 120 3.79 23.04 -3.91
N ALA A 121 2.86 22.21 -4.36
CA ALA A 121 1.61 22.67 -4.98
C ALA A 121 0.74 23.48 -4.02
N ALA A 122 0.65 23.06 -2.75
CA ALA A 122 -0.13 23.74 -1.72
C ALA A 122 0.44 25.13 -1.37
N LEU A 123 1.75 25.31 -1.52
CA LEU A 123 2.43 26.60 -1.27
C LEU A 123 2.41 27.54 -2.48
N MET A 124 1.86 27.12 -3.62
CA MET A 124 1.74 27.91 -4.83
C MET A 124 0.34 28.56 -4.92
N GLU A 125 0.23 29.63 -5.71
CA GLU A 125 -1.09 30.10 -6.14
C GLU A 125 -1.80 29.03 -6.96
N ALA A 126 -3.13 28.93 -6.82
CA ALA A 126 -3.95 28.00 -7.56
C ALA A 126 -3.77 28.22 -9.07
N SER A 127 -3.26 27.20 -9.75
CA SER A 127 -2.87 27.26 -11.15
C SER A 127 -2.86 25.86 -11.76
N SER A 128 -2.82 25.81 -13.09
CA SER A 128 -2.64 24.55 -13.81
C SER A 128 -1.34 23.83 -13.38
N SER A 129 -0.29 24.56 -13.04
CA SER A 129 0.96 23.97 -12.53
C SER A 129 0.77 23.31 -11.16
N ALA A 130 0.03 23.95 -10.26
CA ALA A 130 -0.30 23.37 -8.95
C ALA A 130 -1.10 22.06 -9.13
N TYR A 131 -2.11 22.05 -10.02
CA TYR A 131 -2.86 20.84 -10.35
C TYR A 131 -1.94 19.69 -10.82
N TRP A 132 -1.05 19.97 -11.79
CA TRP A 132 -0.16 18.93 -12.32
C TRP A 132 0.89 18.45 -11.31
N LEU A 133 1.31 19.30 -10.36
CA LEU A 133 2.16 18.90 -9.25
C LEU A 133 1.43 17.97 -8.29
N VAL A 134 0.16 18.25 -7.96
CA VAL A 134 -0.66 17.34 -7.15
C VAL A 134 -0.85 16.01 -7.88
N TYR A 135 -1.25 16.05 -9.15
CA TYR A 135 -1.44 14.84 -9.97
C TYR A 135 -0.17 14.00 -10.05
N GLY A 136 0.95 14.60 -10.41
CA GLY A 136 2.24 13.93 -10.52
C GLY A 136 2.74 13.41 -9.17
N GLY A 137 2.56 14.18 -8.10
CA GLY A 137 2.91 13.78 -6.74
C GLY A 137 2.13 12.56 -6.26
N LEU A 138 0.81 12.55 -6.47
CA LEU A 138 -0.04 11.42 -6.10
C LEU A 138 0.19 10.20 -7.01
N LEU A 139 0.43 10.41 -8.31
CA LEU A 139 0.87 9.34 -9.21
C LEU A 139 2.16 8.69 -8.71
N LEU A 140 3.14 9.49 -8.29
CA LEU A 140 4.45 9.01 -7.82
C LEU A 140 4.32 8.24 -6.50
N THR A 141 3.47 8.70 -5.57
CA THR A 141 3.16 7.91 -4.36
C THR A 141 2.47 6.59 -4.70
N GLY A 142 1.62 6.58 -5.74
CA GLY A 142 0.98 5.37 -6.24
C GLY A 142 1.97 4.39 -6.85
N LEU A 143 2.91 4.86 -7.67
CA LEU A 143 4.03 4.04 -8.17
C LEU A 143 4.83 3.44 -7.01
N GLY A 144 5.10 4.23 -5.97
CA GLY A 144 5.72 3.77 -4.73
C GLY A 144 4.91 2.69 -4.00
N TRP A 145 3.59 2.85 -3.93
CA TRP A 145 2.70 1.84 -3.34
C TRP A 145 2.81 0.50 -4.08
N GLY A 146 2.65 0.51 -5.40
CA GLY A 146 2.80 -0.72 -6.19
C GLY A 146 4.16 -1.38 -6.02
N ALA A 147 5.22 -0.58 -5.84
CA ALA A 147 6.58 -1.10 -5.62
C ALA A 147 6.74 -1.77 -4.23
N VAL A 148 6.06 -1.25 -3.19
CA VAL A 148 5.99 -1.93 -1.88
C VAL A 148 5.35 -3.31 -2.03
N GLU A 149 4.18 -3.38 -2.64
CA GLU A 149 3.45 -4.65 -2.82
C GLU A 149 4.22 -5.65 -3.68
N ALA A 150 4.82 -5.19 -4.79
CA ALA A 150 5.63 -6.02 -5.67
C ALA A 150 6.87 -6.57 -4.98
N GLY A 151 7.47 -5.82 -4.03
CA GLY A 151 8.70 -6.21 -3.35
C GLY A 151 8.51 -6.99 -2.06
N THR A 152 7.55 -6.60 -1.21
CA THR A 152 7.41 -7.17 0.15
C THR A 152 6.75 -8.56 0.16
N ASN A 153 5.76 -8.81 -0.68
CA ASN A 153 5.06 -10.09 -0.73
C ASN A 153 6.01 -11.25 -1.11
N PRO A 154 6.77 -11.18 -2.22
CA PRO A 154 7.75 -12.21 -2.55
C PRO A 154 8.88 -12.31 -1.52
N LEU A 155 9.29 -11.18 -0.91
CA LEU A 155 10.32 -11.17 0.13
C LEU A 155 9.89 -11.99 1.34
N VAL A 156 8.70 -11.72 1.88
CA VAL A 156 8.18 -12.43 3.05
C VAL A 156 7.94 -13.91 2.73
N ALA A 157 7.40 -14.22 1.56
CA ALA A 157 7.23 -15.61 1.11
C ALA A 157 8.57 -16.36 1.03
N ALA A 158 9.63 -15.71 0.52
CA ALA A 158 10.95 -16.32 0.37
C ALA A 158 11.63 -16.56 1.72
N ILE A 159 11.56 -15.60 2.67
CA ILE A 159 12.26 -15.75 3.97
C ILE A 159 11.52 -16.63 4.99
N TYR A 160 10.21 -16.90 4.77
CA TYR A 160 9.38 -17.78 5.62
C TYR A 160 8.60 -18.80 4.78
N PRO A 161 9.29 -19.74 4.09
CA PRO A 161 8.63 -20.69 3.18
C PRO A 161 7.63 -21.61 3.87
N ASP A 162 7.88 -21.97 5.12
CA ASP A 162 7.02 -22.90 5.89
C ASP A 162 5.83 -22.20 6.58
N GLU A 163 5.88 -20.87 6.69
CA GLU A 163 4.86 -20.05 7.40
C GLU A 163 4.23 -18.98 6.50
N LYS A 164 4.29 -19.13 5.18
CA LYS A 164 3.90 -18.08 4.18
C LYS A 164 2.55 -17.46 4.51
N THR A 165 1.50 -18.25 4.64
CA THR A 165 0.14 -17.76 4.86
C THR A 165 0.03 -16.94 6.15
N HIS A 166 0.59 -17.42 7.24
CA HIS A 166 0.57 -16.71 8.52
C HIS A 166 1.35 -15.39 8.45
N ARG A 167 2.57 -15.41 7.91
CA ARG A 167 3.44 -14.24 7.81
C ARG A 167 2.89 -13.17 6.86
N LEU A 168 2.29 -13.57 5.74
CA LEU A 168 1.63 -12.65 4.82
C LEU A 168 0.37 -12.01 5.44
N ASN A 169 -0.41 -12.75 6.22
CA ASN A 169 -1.54 -12.16 6.95
C ASN A 169 -1.09 -11.11 7.97
N ILE A 170 -0.02 -11.38 8.73
CA ILE A 170 0.58 -10.39 9.64
C ILE A 170 1.09 -9.19 8.85
N LEU A 171 1.82 -9.40 7.75
CA LEU A 171 2.31 -8.33 6.89
C LEU A 171 1.16 -7.39 6.47
N HIS A 172 0.09 -7.95 5.93
CA HIS A 172 -1.05 -7.17 5.47
C HIS A 172 -1.92 -6.58 6.60
N ALA A 173 -1.81 -7.06 7.84
CA ALA A 173 -2.43 -6.39 8.98
C ALA A 173 -1.82 -5.00 9.27
N TRP A 174 -0.57 -4.75 8.88
CA TRP A 174 0.07 -3.45 9.06
C TRP A 174 -0.49 -2.37 8.12
N TRP A 175 -1.16 -2.74 7.02
CA TRP A 175 -1.84 -1.78 6.15
C TRP A 175 -3.00 -1.06 6.86
N PRO A 176 -4.02 -1.76 7.41
CA PRO A 176 -5.06 -1.09 8.18
C PRO A 176 -4.54 -0.42 9.45
N ALA A 177 -3.47 -0.94 10.08
CA ALA A 177 -2.81 -0.22 11.18
C ALA A 177 -2.27 1.15 10.75
N GLY A 178 -1.69 1.24 9.56
CA GLY A 178 -1.27 2.49 8.95
C GLY A 178 -2.43 3.45 8.70
N ILE A 179 -3.57 2.95 8.21
CA ILE A 179 -4.78 3.75 8.01
C ILE A 179 -5.29 4.31 9.34
N VAL A 180 -5.36 3.48 10.38
CA VAL A 180 -5.78 3.93 11.73
C VAL A 180 -4.86 5.04 12.23
N ALA A 181 -3.56 4.83 12.16
CA ALA A 181 -2.58 5.82 12.61
C ALA A 181 -2.68 7.13 11.81
N GLY A 182 -2.73 7.04 10.47
CA GLY A 182 -2.86 8.22 9.59
C GLY A 182 -4.17 8.96 9.77
N GLY A 183 -5.28 8.24 9.91
CA GLY A 183 -6.59 8.83 10.15
C GLY A 183 -6.67 9.56 11.50
N LEU A 184 -6.18 8.92 12.58
CA LEU A 184 -6.14 9.55 13.92
C LEU A 184 -5.21 10.78 13.95
N LEU A 185 -4.05 10.71 13.30
CA LEU A 185 -3.15 11.87 13.18
C LEU A 185 -3.79 13.00 12.39
N GLY A 186 -4.47 12.71 11.29
CA GLY A 186 -5.21 13.71 10.52
C GLY A 186 -6.32 14.35 11.33
N LEU A 187 -7.12 13.57 12.06
CA LEU A 187 -8.13 14.09 12.98
C LEU A 187 -7.52 15.00 14.06
N ALA A 188 -6.38 14.62 14.63
CA ALA A 188 -5.68 15.43 15.62
C ALA A 188 -5.16 16.75 15.03
N LEU A 189 -4.59 16.73 13.81
CA LEU A 189 -4.15 17.95 13.12
C LEU A 189 -5.33 18.88 12.85
N GLY A 190 -6.46 18.37 12.38
CA GLY A 190 -7.68 19.13 12.15
C GLY A 190 -8.26 19.71 13.45
N ALA A 191 -8.31 18.94 14.54
CA ALA A 191 -8.77 19.42 15.85
C ALA A 191 -7.91 20.54 16.44
N LEU A 192 -6.62 20.55 16.10
CA LEU A 192 -5.66 21.61 16.47
C LEU A 192 -5.66 22.77 15.46
N SER A 193 -6.51 22.74 14.43
CA SER A 193 -6.57 23.73 13.36
C SER A 193 -5.21 23.97 12.68
N LEU A 194 -4.41 22.91 12.55
CA LEU A 194 -3.11 22.96 11.89
C LEU A 194 -3.27 22.85 10.38
N PRO A 195 -2.33 23.41 9.59
CA PRO A 195 -2.37 23.33 8.12
C PRO A 195 -2.41 21.87 7.64
N TRP A 196 -3.27 21.58 6.66
CA TRP A 196 -3.49 20.23 6.16
C TRP A 196 -2.24 19.62 5.50
N GLU A 197 -1.32 20.45 5.01
CA GLU A 197 -0.04 20.03 4.42
C GLU A 197 0.80 19.21 5.40
N LEU A 198 0.61 19.43 6.70
CA LEU A 198 1.30 18.65 7.73
C LEU A 198 0.94 17.17 7.70
N ASN A 199 -0.24 16.80 7.14
CA ASN A 199 -0.56 15.40 6.90
C ASN A 199 0.48 14.70 5.99
N LEU A 200 1.05 15.43 5.03
CA LEU A 200 2.06 14.89 4.12
C LEU A 200 3.40 14.66 4.81
N LEU A 201 3.73 15.43 5.86
CA LEU A 201 4.94 15.20 6.65
C LEU A 201 4.89 13.88 7.41
N ILE A 202 3.69 13.37 7.74
CA ILE A 202 3.50 12.06 8.37
C ILE A 202 4.08 10.95 7.49
N LEU A 203 4.08 11.11 6.15
CA LEU A 203 4.62 10.13 5.21
C LEU A 203 6.14 10.22 5.06
N ILE A 204 6.71 11.40 5.24
CA ILE A 204 8.14 11.65 5.01
C ILE A 204 8.99 10.86 6.00
N LEU A 205 8.63 10.87 7.28
CA LEU A 205 9.42 10.17 8.30
C LEU A 205 9.52 8.65 8.05
N PRO A 206 8.43 7.89 7.89
CA PRO A 206 8.54 6.45 7.62
C PRO A 206 9.22 6.16 6.27
N ALA A 207 9.08 7.02 5.25
CA ALA A 207 9.75 6.86 3.98
C ALA A 207 11.29 7.00 4.12
N VAL A 208 11.77 7.98 4.88
CA VAL A 208 13.21 8.15 5.18
C VAL A 208 13.73 6.94 5.97
N VAL A 209 13.01 6.51 7.00
CA VAL A 209 13.39 5.34 7.79
C VAL A 209 13.43 4.08 6.91
N LEU A 210 12.43 3.89 6.06
CA LEU A 210 12.39 2.77 5.11
C LEU A 210 13.60 2.81 4.17
N ALA A 211 13.91 3.96 3.56
CA ALA A 211 15.07 4.12 2.69
C ALA A 211 16.38 3.73 3.40
N ALA A 212 16.57 4.20 4.63
CA ALA A 212 17.78 3.90 5.42
C ALA A 212 17.90 2.40 5.77
N LEU A 213 16.77 1.77 6.17
CA LEU A 213 16.73 0.35 6.48
C LEU A 213 17.00 -0.51 5.23
N VAL A 214 16.39 -0.17 4.10
CA VAL A 214 16.56 -0.87 2.82
C VAL A 214 18.00 -0.71 2.30
N ALA A 215 18.56 0.50 2.36
CA ALA A 215 19.92 0.78 1.88
C ALA A 215 20.97 -0.13 2.54
N THR A 216 20.80 -0.40 3.84
CA THR A 216 21.73 -1.17 4.67
C THR A 216 21.40 -2.66 4.78
N ALA A 217 20.26 -3.14 4.25
CA ALA A 217 19.86 -4.53 4.30
C ALA A 217 20.37 -5.34 3.09
N LYS A 218 20.62 -6.63 3.31
CA LYS A 218 20.90 -7.62 2.25
C LYS A 218 19.61 -8.37 1.93
N PHE A 219 19.24 -8.42 0.66
CA PHE A 219 18.02 -9.06 0.20
C PHE A 219 18.31 -10.40 -0.48
N PRO A 220 17.45 -11.42 -0.31
CA PRO A 220 17.54 -12.67 -1.06
C PRO A 220 17.11 -12.46 -2.52
N VAL A 221 17.35 -13.48 -3.33
CA VAL A 221 16.69 -13.61 -4.64
C VAL A 221 15.25 -14.10 -4.44
N THR A 222 14.41 -13.89 -5.46
CA THR A 222 13.04 -14.42 -5.45
C THR A 222 13.03 -15.93 -5.56
N GLU A 223 11.95 -16.58 -5.12
CA GLU A 223 11.76 -18.03 -5.23
C GLU A 223 11.88 -18.52 -6.68
N ARG A 224 11.37 -17.71 -7.65
CA ARG A 224 11.49 -18.02 -9.08
C ARG A 224 12.95 -18.13 -9.53
N VAL A 225 13.78 -17.16 -9.14
CA VAL A 225 15.21 -17.15 -9.48
C VAL A 225 15.93 -18.31 -8.78
N ALA A 226 15.61 -18.57 -7.52
CA ALA A 226 16.16 -19.69 -6.77
C ALA A 226 15.81 -21.05 -7.41
N ALA A 227 14.59 -21.18 -7.96
CA ALA A 227 14.14 -22.37 -8.69
C ALA A 227 14.64 -22.47 -10.13
N GLY A 228 15.36 -21.47 -10.65
CA GLY A 228 15.89 -21.48 -12.02
C GLY A 228 14.84 -21.35 -13.13
N VAL A 229 13.60 -20.94 -12.81
CA VAL A 229 12.50 -20.80 -13.78
C VAL A 229 12.72 -19.59 -14.69
N GLY A 230 12.70 -19.80 -16.00
CA GLY A 230 12.90 -18.75 -17.01
C GLY A 230 11.67 -17.83 -17.16
N TYR A 231 11.90 -16.58 -17.61
CA TYR A 231 10.80 -15.63 -17.87
C TYR A 231 9.77 -16.14 -18.89
N GLY A 232 10.24 -16.74 -19.99
CA GLY A 232 9.37 -17.28 -21.04
C GLY A 232 8.48 -18.41 -20.53
N GLU A 233 8.99 -19.23 -19.61
CA GLU A 233 8.24 -20.30 -18.95
C GLU A 233 7.19 -19.72 -18.02
N MET A 234 7.54 -18.73 -17.20
CA MET A 234 6.62 -18.02 -16.29
C MET A 234 5.43 -17.42 -17.06
N PHE A 235 5.67 -16.63 -18.12
CA PHE A 235 4.59 -16.00 -18.88
C PHE A 235 3.75 -17.02 -19.66
N ARG A 236 4.35 -18.11 -20.15
CA ARG A 236 3.62 -19.19 -20.80
C ARG A 236 2.68 -19.90 -19.83
N GLU A 237 3.12 -20.14 -18.60
CA GLU A 237 2.29 -20.79 -17.57
C GLU A 237 1.12 -19.88 -17.14
N ILE A 238 1.37 -18.59 -16.91
CA ILE A 238 0.32 -17.59 -16.66
C ILE A 238 -0.76 -17.63 -17.73
N GLY A 239 -0.36 -17.62 -19.02
CA GLY A 239 -1.30 -17.62 -20.16
C GLY A 239 -2.05 -18.94 -20.35
N ARG A 240 -1.57 -20.05 -19.79
CA ARG A 240 -2.18 -21.38 -19.90
C ARG A 240 -3.04 -21.77 -18.71
N SER A 241 -2.94 -21.05 -17.58
CA SER A 241 -3.67 -21.38 -16.36
C SER A 241 -5.01 -20.64 -16.27
N PRO A 242 -6.15 -21.32 -16.55
CA PRO A 242 -7.47 -20.71 -16.32
C PRO A 242 -7.68 -20.29 -14.87
N GLY A 243 -7.14 -21.06 -13.92
CA GLY A 243 -7.19 -20.75 -12.50
C GLY A 243 -6.53 -19.42 -12.19
N PHE A 244 -5.38 -19.09 -12.82
CA PHE A 244 -4.73 -17.80 -12.66
C PHE A 244 -5.66 -16.65 -13.10
N LEU A 245 -6.31 -16.77 -14.27
CA LEU A 245 -7.21 -15.74 -14.78
C LEU A 245 -8.41 -15.53 -13.87
N ILE A 246 -9.02 -16.63 -13.37
CA ILE A 246 -10.16 -16.54 -12.42
C ILE A 246 -9.72 -15.78 -11.16
N TRP A 247 -8.59 -16.14 -10.56
CA TRP A 247 -8.09 -15.48 -9.36
C TRP A 247 -7.65 -14.03 -9.62
N PHE A 248 -7.11 -13.74 -10.81
CA PHE A 248 -6.75 -12.38 -11.21
C PHE A 248 -7.99 -11.46 -11.25
N PHE A 249 -9.07 -11.89 -11.90
CA PHE A 249 -10.32 -11.12 -11.94
C PHE A 249 -11.00 -11.04 -10.57
N ALA A 250 -11.03 -12.13 -9.81
CA ALA A 250 -11.55 -12.13 -8.46
C ALA A 250 -10.79 -11.11 -7.57
N MET A 251 -9.46 -11.06 -7.66
CA MET A 251 -8.63 -10.10 -6.93
C MET A 251 -8.91 -8.65 -7.36
N MET A 252 -9.09 -8.39 -8.65
CA MET A 252 -9.47 -7.05 -9.11
C MET A 252 -10.80 -6.59 -8.50
N MET A 253 -11.80 -7.46 -8.46
CA MET A 253 -13.11 -7.14 -7.91
C MET A 253 -13.07 -6.93 -6.39
N THR A 254 -12.39 -7.81 -5.66
CA THR A 254 -12.26 -7.70 -4.20
C THR A 254 -11.44 -6.48 -3.80
N ALA A 255 -10.32 -6.21 -4.47
CA ALA A 255 -9.51 -5.02 -4.23
C ALA A 255 -10.30 -3.73 -4.49
N THR A 256 -11.11 -3.68 -5.55
CA THR A 256 -11.96 -2.51 -5.83
C THR A 256 -13.00 -2.30 -4.73
N SER A 257 -13.66 -3.36 -4.24
CA SER A 257 -14.67 -3.25 -3.19
C SER A 257 -14.08 -2.87 -1.82
N GLU A 258 -12.81 -3.13 -1.59
CA GLU A 258 -12.08 -2.74 -0.38
C GLU A 258 -11.54 -1.30 -0.48
N LEU A 259 -10.82 -0.98 -1.57
CA LEU A 259 -10.05 0.25 -1.67
C LEU A 259 -10.88 1.47 -2.06
N ALA A 260 -11.81 1.32 -3.02
CA ALA A 260 -12.55 2.47 -3.53
C ALA A 260 -13.45 3.12 -2.48
N PRO A 261 -14.31 2.39 -1.73
CA PRO A 261 -15.16 3.02 -0.72
C PRO A 261 -14.36 3.70 0.39
N GLY A 262 -13.26 3.07 0.84
CA GLY A 262 -12.39 3.62 1.89
C GLY A 262 -11.75 4.94 1.49
N GLN A 263 -11.43 5.15 0.22
CA GLN A 263 -10.83 6.39 -0.26
C GLN A 263 -11.84 7.55 -0.35
N TRP A 264 -13.11 7.24 -0.59
CA TRP A 264 -14.17 8.24 -0.79
C TRP A 264 -15.05 8.47 0.43
N VAL A 265 -14.93 7.64 1.47
CA VAL A 265 -15.85 7.62 2.62
C VAL A 265 -15.95 8.98 3.31
N ASP A 266 -14.86 9.69 3.47
CA ASP A 266 -14.86 11.01 4.11
C ASP A 266 -15.59 12.04 3.25
N LEU A 267 -15.19 12.18 2.01
CA LEU A 267 -15.76 13.16 1.08
C LEU A 267 -17.25 12.89 0.78
N ALA A 268 -17.65 11.61 0.66
CA ALA A 268 -19.01 11.23 0.31
C ALA A 268 -19.99 11.31 1.49
N LEU A 269 -19.56 10.96 2.70
CA LEU A 269 -20.46 10.77 3.84
C LEU A 269 -20.46 11.92 4.85
N SER A 270 -19.42 12.76 4.92
CA SER A 270 -19.33 13.82 5.93
C SER A 270 -20.54 14.74 5.95
N ASN A 271 -21.08 15.09 4.80
CA ASN A 271 -22.26 15.97 4.69
C ASN A 271 -23.61 15.22 4.86
N VAL A 272 -23.65 13.90 4.66
CA VAL A 272 -24.88 13.11 4.68
C VAL A 272 -25.15 12.55 6.07
N VAL A 273 -24.10 12.07 6.74
CA VAL A 273 -24.19 11.36 8.02
C VAL A 273 -24.05 12.30 9.21
N GLY A 274 -23.58 13.53 8.98
CA GLY A 274 -23.38 14.54 10.05
C GLY A 274 -22.18 14.25 10.95
N MET A 275 -21.18 13.49 10.45
CA MET A 275 -19.90 13.22 11.11
C MET A 275 -18.78 13.17 10.08
N GLN A 276 -17.54 13.34 10.53
CA GLN A 276 -16.38 13.19 9.66
C GLN A 276 -16.27 11.73 9.19
N GLY A 277 -16.35 11.48 7.90
CA GLY A 277 -16.33 10.13 7.31
C GLY A 277 -15.03 9.39 7.56
N ILE A 278 -13.92 10.10 7.77
CA ILE A 278 -12.63 9.51 8.15
C ILE A 278 -12.72 8.68 9.45
N ILE A 279 -13.65 8.98 10.35
CA ILE A 279 -13.89 8.19 11.58
C ILE A 279 -14.38 6.78 11.22
N LEU A 280 -15.21 6.65 10.19
CA LEU A 280 -15.65 5.34 9.68
C LEU A 280 -14.49 4.58 9.06
N LEU A 281 -13.62 5.25 8.31
CA LEU A 281 -12.42 4.62 7.75
C LEU A 281 -11.49 4.10 8.85
N VAL A 282 -11.25 4.89 9.89
CA VAL A 282 -10.45 4.48 11.06
C VAL A 282 -11.09 3.28 11.75
N TYR A 283 -12.41 3.33 11.97
CA TYR A 283 -13.16 2.25 12.61
C TYR A 283 -13.08 0.93 11.83
N VAL A 284 -13.40 0.96 10.53
CA VAL A 284 -13.33 -0.22 9.66
C VAL A 284 -11.92 -0.78 9.60
N SER A 285 -10.92 0.10 9.50
CA SER A 285 -9.51 -0.32 9.47
C SER A 285 -9.05 -0.92 10.80
N ALA A 286 -9.53 -0.40 11.93
CA ALA A 286 -9.25 -1.01 13.24
C ALA A 286 -9.88 -2.41 13.35
N LEU A 287 -11.12 -2.58 12.87
CA LEU A 287 -11.79 -3.86 12.81
C LEU A 287 -11.02 -4.84 11.92
N MET A 288 -10.64 -4.42 10.73
CA MET A 288 -9.83 -5.21 9.79
C MET A 288 -8.49 -5.62 10.40
N PHE A 289 -7.79 -4.72 11.09
CA PHE A 289 -6.53 -5.04 11.78
C PHE A 289 -6.72 -6.19 12.77
N VAL A 290 -7.75 -6.12 13.60
CA VAL A 290 -8.07 -7.18 14.57
C VAL A 290 -8.43 -8.48 13.86
N MET A 291 -9.34 -8.43 12.88
CA MET A 291 -9.84 -9.62 12.19
C MET A 291 -8.73 -10.36 11.41
N ARG A 292 -7.77 -9.66 10.82
CA ARG A 292 -6.63 -10.28 10.11
C ARG A 292 -5.75 -11.14 11.01
N HIS A 293 -5.70 -10.86 12.32
CA HIS A 293 -4.98 -11.72 13.28
C HIS A 293 -5.70 -13.03 13.54
N PHE A 294 -7.02 -13.09 13.35
CA PHE A 294 -7.84 -14.29 13.53
C PHE A 294 -8.17 -15.01 12.21
N ALA A 295 -7.85 -14.40 11.06
CA ALA A 295 -8.20 -14.92 9.74
C ALA A 295 -7.54 -16.26 9.43
N GLY A 296 -6.29 -16.48 9.86
CA GLY A 296 -5.56 -17.73 9.64
C GLY A 296 -6.30 -18.95 10.21
N PRO A 297 -6.54 -19.02 11.53
CA PRO A 297 -7.30 -20.10 12.15
C PRO A 297 -8.74 -20.25 11.62
N LEU A 298 -9.37 -19.15 11.21
CA LEU A 298 -10.71 -19.19 10.62
C LEU A 298 -10.70 -19.81 9.22
N ALA A 299 -9.72 -19.45 8.39
CA ALA A 299 -9.56 -20.00 7.04
C ALA A 299 -9.30 -21.51 7.05
N GLU A 300 -8.58 -22.02 8.05
CA GLU A 300 -8.37 -23.47 8.24
C GLU A 300 -9.67 -24.22 8.54
N ARG A 301 -10.63 -23.60 9.24
CA ARG A 301 -11.92 -24.21 9.60
C ARG A 301 -12.97 -24.13 8.52
N VAL A 302 -13.05 -23.00 7.80
CA VAL A 302 -14.14 -22.70 6.86
C VAL A 302 -13.73 -22.95 5.41
N SER A 303 -12.51 -23.00 5.08
CA SER A 303 -11.83 -22.92 3.78
C SER A 303 -11.62 -21.49 3.27
N PRO A 304 -10.49 -21.23 2.57
CA PRO A 304 -10.21 -19.90 2.02
C PRO A 304 -11.27 -19.40 1.02
N VAL A 305 -11.79 -20.29 0.17
CA VAL A 305 -12.82 -19.95 -0.83
C VAL A 305 -14.15 -19.64 -0.15
N GLY A 306 -14.53 -20.42 0.86
CA GLY A 306 -15.75 -20.18 1.65
C GLY A 306 -15.66 -18.83 2.38
N LEU A 307 -14.52 -18.53 2.99
CA LEU A 307 -14.30 -17.25 3.67
C LEU A 307 -14.40 -16.07 2.69
N LEU A 308 -13.77 -16.18 1.52
CA LEU A 308 -13.86 -15.16 0.47
C LEU A 308 -15.30 -14.93 0.00
N TRP A 309 -16.09 -16.00 -0.20
CA TRP A 309 -17.47 -15.90 -0.61
C TRP A 309 -18.34 -15.18 0.43
N PHE A 310 -18.24 -15.58 1.70
CA PHE A 310 -18.97 -14.92 2.80
C PHE A 310 -18.55 -13.44 2.94
N SER A 311 -17.26 -13.14 2.95
CA SER A 311 -16.75 -11.77 3.06
C SER A 311 -17.26 -10.89 1.91
N SER A 312 -17.26 -11.41 0.67
CA SER A 312 -17.75 -10.66 -0.49
C SER A 312 -19.26 -10.38 -0.40
N LEU A 313 -20.05 -11.34 0.09
CA LEU A 313 -21.48 -11.15 0.31
C LEU A 313 -21.77 -10.10 1.37
N PHE A 314 -21.08 -10.18 2.52
CA PHE A 314 -21.24 -9.21 3.61
C PHE A 314 -20.73 -7.83 3.18
N ALA A 315 -19.63 -7.73 2.44
CA ALA A 315 -19.15 -6.47 1.90
C ALA A 315 -20.21 -5.82 0.97
N ALA A 316 -20.84 -6.58 0.10
CA ALA A 316 -21.91 -6.06 -0.76
C ALA A 316 -23.12 -5.54 0.03
N ILE A 317 -23.56 -6.29 1.06
CA ILE A 317 -24.66 -5.88 1.95
C ILE A 317 -24.26 -4.62 2.73
N GLY A 318 -23.05 -4.59 3.29
CA GLY A 318 -22.52 -3.46 4.06
C GLY A 318 -22.41 -2.20 3.23
N LEU A 319 -21.83 -2.27 2.03
CA LEU A 319 -21.71 -1.14 1.11
C LEU A 319 -23.07 -0.61 0.65
N TYR A 320 -24.01 -1.50 0.32
CA TYR A 320 -25.38 -1.08 -0.01
C TYR A 320 -26.03 -0.37 1.19
N SER A 321 -25.92 -0.94 2.39
CA SER A 321 -26.46 -0.32 3.61
C SER A 321 -25.81 1.03 3.90
N LEU A 322 -24.50 1.16 3.64
CA LEU A 322 -23.76 2.41 3.82
C LEU A 322 -24.22 3.47 2.83
N SER A 323 -24.55 3.09 1.59
CA SER A 323 -25.01 4.02 0.54
C SER A 323 -26.36 4.67 0.85
N VAL A 324 -27.16 4.07 1.72
CA VAL A 324 -28.48 4.60 2.14
C VAL A 324 -28.48 5.12 3.59
N ALA A 325 -27.34 5.05 4.28
CA ALA A 325 -27.21 5.56 5.65
C ALA A 325 -27.29 7.08 5.69
N SER A 326 -28.16 7.63 6.53
CA SER A 326 -28.39 9.07 6.69
C SER A 326 -28.06 9.59 8.09
N SER A 327 -27.50 8.76 8.96
CA SER A 327 -27.10 9.12 10.32
C SER A 327 -25.97 8.25 10.83
N PRO A 328 -25.25 8.65 11.89
CA PRO A 328 -24.05 7.94 12.35
C PRO A 328 -24.26 6.47 12.70
N LEU A 329 -25.30 6.13 13.46
CA LEU A 329 -25.50 4.76 13.96
C LEU A 329 -25.72 3.75 12.82
N PRO A 330 -26.63 3.96 11.83
CA PRO A 330 -26.74 3.11 10.65
C PRO A 330 -25.44 3.01 9.84
N ALA A 331 -24.66 4.12 9.74
CA ALA A 331 -23.39 4.13 9.04
C ALA A 331 -22.36 3.22 9.74
N PHE A 332 -22.26 3.24 11.08
CA PHE A 332 -21.37 2.33 11.81
C PHE A 332 -21.80 0.87 11.69
N ILE A 333 -23.10 0.57 11.72
CA ILE A 333 -23.60 -0.80 11.52
C ILE A 333 -23.24 -1.29 10.12
N ALA A 334 -23.52 -0.47 9.09
CA ALA A 334 -23.17 -0.79 7.71
C ALA A 334 -21.66 -0.97 7.51
N ALA A 335 -20.85 -0.10 8.11
CA ALA A 335 -19.40 -0.17 8.09
C ALA A 335 -18.86 -1.44 8.79
N THR A 336 -19.51 -1.89 9.89
CA THR A 336 -19.16 -3.15 10.55
C THR A 336 -19.40 -4.37 9.66
N ILE A 337 -20.48 -4.33 8.85
CA ILE A 337 -20.81 -5.42 7.94
C ILE A 337 -19.90 -5.43 6.71
N TRP A 338 -19.48 -4.25 6.26
CA TRP A 338 -18.54 -4.11 5.13
C TRP A 338 -17.11 -4.47 5.50
N GLY A 339 -16.56 -3.98 6.64
CA GLY A 339 -15.17 -4.16 7.12
C GLY A 339 -14.92 -5.49 7.74
#